data_ca5b7e4f2b3e6eb51b8cc1ae3685434c
#
_entry.id   ca5b7e4f2b3e6eb51b8cc1ae3685434c
#
_cell.length_a   1.000
_cell.length_b   1.000
_cell.length_c   1.000
_cell.angle_alpha   90.00
_cell.angle_beta   90.00
_cell.angle_gamma   90.00
#
_symmetry.space_group_name_H-M   'P 1'
#
loop_
_entity.id
_entity.type
_entity.pdbx_description
1 polymer ?
#
loop_
_entity_poly.entity_id
_entity_poly.type
_entity_poly.pdbx_seq_one_letter_code
_entity_poly.pdbx_strand_id
1 'polypeptide(L)'
;LFLEILTNGCPEEVAAAKATGVEPSPFFLGGKGDWVHSLTAIAAPHNGTTFIEANSDFTKFAADLTTAAAKALGLSSLKGVYDFQLDQFGIRKDDNETFSQALDRVLRSDFLSHNDNAFLDLTIDKSLEINKGIAIQPNVYYFSYAGDQTSTDPLTGNHYPTVSAIPSNGMCALMMPGSVNMGKYYDKYTAGGFYIDKSWRPNDGMVNTVSAFYPIHSDGTCLTKDGKQGWTNYDGYSNINFKPGIWYVMPVQSFDHIQFVGGMLNGSLVKTHALYRGVMEDIYSTYTTAPTGTAFPFTDVPESRWSYPYIKELYEAGVVSGTSATTFEPTGSVTRAQFVTFLAGLAGVNVSAYQYLSLIHI
;
A
#
# COMPACT_ATOMS: atom_id res chain seq x y z
N LEU A 1 -6.34 8.17 1.96
CA LEU A 1 -5.91 9.28 2.84
C LEU A 1 -5.08 10.32 2.09
N PHE A 2 -3.91 9.98 1.49
CA PHE A 2 -3.04 10.96 0.83
C PHE A 2 -3.75 11.76 -0.28
N LEU A 3 -4.54 11.10 -1.13
CA LEU A 3 -5.34 11.76 -2.16
C LEU A 3 -6.37 12.74 -1.55
N GLU A 4 -6.98 12.38 -0.41
CA GLU A 4 -7.90 13.27 0.30
C GLU A 4 -7.19 14.50 0.84
N ILE A 5 -5.99 14.33 1.42
CA ILE A 5 -5.16 15.47 1.86
C ILE A 5 -4.82 16.39 0.69
N LEU A 6 -4.42 15.85 -0.45
CA LEU A 6 -4.13 16.63 -1.66
C LEU A 6 -5.37 17.38 -2.17
N THR A 7 -6.54 16.77 -2.08
CA THR A 7 -7.81 17.31 -2.60
C THR A 7 -8.42 18.32 -1.65
N ASN A 8 -8.57 17.95 -0.38
CA ASN A 8 -9.33 18.70 0.63
C ASN A 8 -8.42 19.51 1.57
N GLY A 9 -7.13 19.20 1.61
CA GLY A 9 -6.18 19.76 2.56
C GLY A 9 -6.24 19.07 3.92
N CYS A 10 -5.41 19.57 4.83
CA CYS A 10 -5.38 19.19 6.24
C CYS A 10 -5.38 20.46 7.10
N PRO A 11 -6.56 21.00 7.49
CA PRO A 11 -6.66 22.26 8.22
C PRO A 11 -5.90 22.23 9.55
N GLU A 12 -5.82 21.09 10.20
CA GLU A 12 -5.13 20.92 11.49
C GLU A 12 -3.63 21.14 11.35
N GLU A 13 -3.01 20.51 10.33
CA GLU A 13 -1.59 20.70 10.01
C GLU A 13 -1.28 22.14 9.59
N VAL A 14 -2.17 22.75 8.81
CA VAL A 14 -2.05 24.17 8.43
C VAL A 14 -2.10 25.08 9.66
N ALA A 15 -3.02 24.80 10.60
CA ALA A 15 -3.14 25.57 11.83
C ALA A 15 -1.91 25.38 12.74
N ALA A 16 -1.42 24.15 12.89
CA ALA A 16 -0.22 23.83 13.66
C ALA A 16 1.02 24.54 13.12
N ALA A 17 1.24 24.50 11.81
CA ALA A 17 2.35 25.21 11.16
C ALA A 17 2.29 26.72 11.43
N LYS A 18 1.12 27.33 11.24
CA LYS A 18 0.93 28.77 11.50
C LYS A 18 1.15 29.14 12.96
N ALA A 19 0.73 28.29 13.90
CA ALA A 19 0.93 28.51 15.34
C ALA A 19 2.42 28.52 15.74
N THR A 20 3.27 27.82 14.99
CA THR A 20 4.72 27.81 15.19
C THR A 20 5.46 28.82 14.33
N GLY A 21 4.76 29.63 13.54
CA GLY A 21 5.36 30.64 12.64
C GLY A 21 6.03 30.04 11.41
N VAL A 22 5.70 28.78 11.06
CA VAL A 22 6.20 28.07 9.89
C VAL A 22 5.16 28.13 8.76
N GLU A 23 5.61 28.36 7.53
CA GLU A 23 4.73 28.23 6.37
C GLU A 23 4.25 26.79 6.22
N PRO A 24 2.93 26.56 6.09
CA PRO A 24 2.41 25.21 5.93
C PRO A 24 2.85 24.61 4.59
N SER A 25 3.15 23.30 4.59
CA SER A 25 3.48 22.59 3.36
C SER A 25 2.36 22.74 2.33
N PRO A 26 2.69 23.00 1.06
CA PRO A 26 1.70 23.06 -0.02
C PRO A 26 0.81 21.82 -0.13
N PHE A 27 1.28 20.66 0.29
CA PHE A 27 0.50 19.41 0.29
C PHE A 27 -0.73 19.47 1.18
N PHE A 28 -0.70 20.24 2.25
CA PHE A 28 -1.81 20.37 3.20
C PHE A 28 -2.81 21.46 2.84
N LEU A 29 -2.56 22.24 1.77
CA LEU A 29 -3.44 23.35 1.39
C LEU A 29 -4.67 22.94 0.57
N GLY A 30 -4.76 21.66 0.15
CA GLY A 30 -5.84 21.18 -0.72
C GLY A 30 -5.76 21.68 -2.17
N GLY A 31 -6.82 21.42 -2.94
CA GLY A 31 -6.95 21.87 -4.32
C GLY A 31 -6.04 21.19 -5.34
N LYS A 32 -5.47 20.04 -5.01
CA LYS A 32 -4.49 19.30 -5.84
C LYS A 32 -4.97 17.90 -6.23
N GLY A 33 -6.28 17.66 -6.24
CA GLY A 33 -6.84 16.38 -6.67
C GLY A 33 -6.52 16.01 -8.11
N ASP A 34 -6.29 16.99 -8.96
CA ASP A 34 -5.89 16.87 -10.36
C ASP A 34 -4.39 16.50 -10.56
N TRP A 35 -3.59 16.52 -9.51
CA TRP A 35 -2.20 16.06 -9.56
C TRP A 35 -2.08 14.55 -9.66
N VAL A 36 -3.15 13.82 -9.30
CA VAL A 36 -3.15 12.36 -9.27
C VAL A 36 -3.94 11.85 -10.48
N HIS A 37 -3.25 11.17 -11.40
CA HIS A 37 -3.86 10.52 -12.54
C HIS A 37 -4.52 9.19 -12.13
N SER A 38 -3.82 8.38 -11.36
CA SER A 38 -4.31 7.08 -10.91
C SER A 38 -3.88 6.76 -9.48
N LEU A 39 -4.71 6.00 -8.78
CA LEU A 39 -4.41 5.40 -7.49
C LEU A 39 -4.56 3.88 -7.61
N THR A 40 -3.46 3.16 -7.37
CA THR A 40 -3.48 1.71 -7.31
C THR A 40 -3.19 1.26 -5.90
N ALA A 41 -4.14 0.54 -5.31
CA ALA A 41 -4.03 -0.04 -3.99
C ALA A 41 -3.69 -1.53 -4.11
N ILE A 42 -2.64 -1.98 -3.43
CA ILE A 42 -2.20 -3.37 -3.42
C ILE A 42 -2.28 -3.88 -1.99
N ALA A 43 -3.16 -4.84 -1.73
CA ALA A 43 -3.42 -5.40 -0.41
C ALA A 43 -3.67 -4.34 0.69
N ALA A 44 -4.27 -3.21 0.33
CA ALA A 44 -4.48 -2.10 1.26
C ALA A 44 -5.74 -2.33 2.12
N PRO A 45 -5.65 -2.21 3.46
CA PRO A 45 -6.78 -2.38 4.37
C PRO A 45 -7.67 -1.13 4.39
N HIS A 46 -8.39 -0.85 3.29
CA HIS A 46 -9.24 0.33 3.17
C HIS A 46 -10.26 0.47 4.29
N ASN A 47 -10.74 -0.67 4.81
CA ASN A 47 -11.80 -0.72 5.81
C ASN A 47 -11.31 -1.34 7.13
N GLY A 48 -10.01 -1.25 7.38
CA GLY A 48 -9.39 -1.92 8.51
C GLY A 48 -9.22 -3.42 8.31
N THR A 49 -8.85 -4.11 9.36
CA THR A 49 -8.61 -5.55 9.30
C THR A 49 -9.06 -6.24 10.58
N THR A 50 -9.72 -7.40 10.43
CA THR A 50 -10.02 -8.26 11.57
C THR A 50 -8.79 -8.90 12.20
N PHE A 51 -7.61 -8.70 11.63
CA PHE A 51 -6.34 -9.14 12.21
C PHE A 51 -6.13 -8.61 13.63
N ILE A 52 -6.53 -7.37 13.88
CA ILE A 52 -6.41 -6.72 15.17
C ILE A 52 -7.49 -7.23 16.13
N GLU A 53 -8.75 -7.22 15.71
CA GLU A 53 -9.87 -7.64 16.55
C GLU A 53 -9.87 -9.14 16.86
N ALA A 54 -9.39 -9.96 15.93
CA ALA A 54 -9.34 -11.41 16.10
C ALA A 54 -8.22 -11.91 17.03
N ASN A 55 -7.21 -11.07 17.27
CA ASN A 55 -6.08 -11.40 18.11
C ASN A 55 -6.20 -10.65 19.43
N SER A 56 -6.87 -11.26 20.42
CA SER A 56 -7.21 -10.65 21.73
C SER A 56 -6.01 -10.20 22.56
N ASP A 57 -4.81 -10.69 22.26
CA ASP A 57 -3.54 -10.20 22.81
C ASP A 57 -2.64 -9.75 21.66
N PHE A 58 -3.10 -8.71 20.97
CA PHE A 58 -2.41 -8.18 19.80
C PHE A 58 -0.97 -7.76 20.09
N THR A 59 -0.71 -7.19 21.28
CA THR A 59 0.64 -6.79 21.69
C THR A 59 1.58 -7.99 21.73
N LYS A 60 1.13 -9.09 22.33
CA LYS A 60 1.89 -10.34 22.36
C LYS A 60 2.06 -10.92 20.95
N PHE A 61 1.01 -10.95 20.16
CA PHE A 61 1.07 -11.44 18.77
C PHE A 61 2.07 -10.64 17.94
N ALA A 62 2.03 -9.30 18.03
CA ALA A 62 2.97 -8.42 17.33
C ALA A 62 4.42 -8.66 17.78
N ALA A 63 4.64 -8.89 19.07
CA ALA A 63 5.95 -9.24 19.62
C ALA A 63 6.45 -10.60 19.10
N ASP A 64 5.59 -11.61 19.11
CA ASP A 64 5.92 -12.95 18.62
C ASP A 64 6.23 -12.93 17.12
N LEU A 65 5.42 -12.22 16.31
CA LEU A 65 5.62 -12.04 14.88
C LEU A 65 6.95 -11.32 14.58
N THR A 66 7.22 -10.21 15.26
CA THR A 66 8.46 -9.44 15.08
C THR A 66 9.69 -10.25 15.51
N THR A 67 9.57 -11.00 16.60
CA THR A 67 10.64 -11.90 17.07
C THR A 67 10.90 -13.03 16.08
N ALA A 68 9.84 -13.63 15.53
CA ALA A 68 9.95 -14.70 14.53
C ALA A 68 10.54 -14.17 13.22
N ALA A 69 10.10 -12.99 12.75
CA ALA A 69 10.66 -12.33 11.59
C ALA A 69 12.15 -11.99 11.77
N ALA A 70 12.51 -11.44 12.94
CA ALA A 70 13.90 -11.15 13.29
C ALA A 70 14.79 -12.41 13.29
N LYS A 71 14.27 -13.54 13.79
CA LYS A 71 14.96 -14.83 13.76
C LYS A 71 15.11 -15.38 12.35
N ALA A 72 14.07 -15.29 11.53
CA ALA A 72 14.06 -15.80 10.15
C ALA A 72 15.00 -15.00 9.24
N LEU A 73 15.11 -13.68 9.44
CA LEU A 73 15.93 -12.77 8.63
C LEU A 73 17.38 -12.64 9.15
N GLY A 74 17.66 -13.16 10.34
CA GLY A 74 18.92 -12.96 11.03
C GLY A 74 19.03 -11.55 11.62
N LEU A 75 19.22 -11.47 12.94
CA LEU A 75 19.29 -10.21 13.71
C LEU A 75 20.33 -9.19 13.19
N SER A 76 21.40 -9.66 12.53
CA SER A 76 22.44 -8.83 11.93
C SER A 76 21.97 -8.07 10.66
N SER A 77 21.02 -8.65 9.93
CA SER A 77 20.50 -8.06 8.68
C SER A 77 19.52 -6.93 8.96
N LEU A 78 18.75 -7.00 10.05
CA LEU A 78 17.79 -5.96 10.45
C LEU A 78 18.47 -4.68 10.96
N LYS A 79 19.66 -4.78 11.54
CA LYS A 79 20.45 -3.61 11.96
C LYS A 79 20.84 -2.66 10.84
N GLY A 80 20.92 -3.17 9.59
CA GLY A 80 21.34 -2.38 8.42
C GLY A 80 20.17 -1.88 7.55
N VAL A 81 18.96 -2.40 7.73
CA VAL A 81 17.85 -2.18 6.78
C VAL A 81 16.70 -1.35 7.37
N TYR A 82 16.47 -1.38 8.68
CA TYR A 82 15.36 -0.66 9.32
C TYR A 82 15.83 0.12 10.54
N ASP A 83 16.06 1.39 10.34
CA ASP A 83 15.93 2.40 11.38
C ASP A 83 14.45 2.82 11.40
N PHE A 84 13.70 2.34 12.40
CA PHE A 84 12.30 2.70 12.56
C PHE A 84 12.12 4.16 13.01
N GLN A 85 13.23 4.90 13.21
CA GLN A 85 13.25 6.30 13.66
C GLN A 85 12.34 6.57 14.87
N LEU A 86 12.21 5.59 15.74
CA LEU A 86 11.36 5.68 16.94
C LEU A 86 11.90 6.67 17.98
N ASP A 87 13.10 7.20 17.75
CA ASP A 87 13.71 8.22 18.60
C ASP A 87 12.90 9.54 18.61
N GLN A 88 12.16 9.84 17.55
CA GLN A 88 11.19 10.95 17.54
C GLN A 88 10.06 10.79 18.58
N PHE A 89 9.77 9.55 18.99
CA PHE A 89 8.82 9.21 20.05
C PHE A 89 9.51 8.97 21.40
N GLY A 90 10.78 9.34 21.55
CA GLY A 90 11.56 9.10 22.76
C GLY A 90 12.02 7.65 22.95
N ILE A 91 11.84 6.81 21.93
CA ILE A 91 12.15 5.38 21.97
C ILE A 91 13.50 5.16 21.27
N ARG A 92 14.59 5.24 22.04
CA ARG A 92 15.93 4.91 21.55
C ARG A 92 16.37 3.54 22.08
N LYS A 93 17.08 2.79 21.23
CA LYS A 93 17.83 1.62 21.69
C LYS A 93 19.05 2.11 22.46
N ASP A 94 19.20 1.64 23.70
CA ASP A 94 20.41 1.92 24.49
C ASP A 94 21.61 1.12 23.94
N ASP A 95 22.82 1.69 24.03
CA ASP A 95 24.04 1.08 23.48
C ASP A 95 24.30 -0.34 24.03
N ASN A 96 23.89 -0.60 25.26
CA ASN A 96 24.04 -1.89 25.92
C ASN A 96 22.82 -2.82 25.81
N GLU A 97 21.79 -2.40 25.08
CA GLU A 97 20.55 -3.13 24.91
C GLU A 97 20.57 -4.01 23.67
N THR A 98 20.16 -5.27 23.80
CA THR A 98 19.94 -6.11 22.62
C THR A 98 18.67 -5.68 21.88
N PHE A 99 18.55 -6.02 20.59
CA PHE A 99 17.33 -5.75 19.82
C PHE A 99 16.06 -6.32 20.50
N SER A 100 16.16 -7.53 21.04
CA SER A 100 15.03 -8.16 21.76
C SER A 100 14.60 -7.39 23.00
N GLN A 101 15.57 -6.85 23.76
CA GLN A 101 15.29 -6.04 24.95
C GLN A 101 14.67 -4.70 24.56
N ALA A 102 15.21 -4.03 23.52
CA ALA A 102 14.63 -2.80 23.01
C ALA A 102 13.19 -3.01 22.55
N LEU A 103 12.94 -4.07 21.76
CA LEU A 103 11.61 -4.43 21.28
C LEU A 103 10.65 -4.71 22.45
N ASP A 104 11.07 -5.51 23.45
CA ASP A 104 10.24 -5.82 24.61
C ASP A 104 9.88 -4.54 25.42
N ARG A 105 10.83 -3.61 25.54
CA ARG A 105 10.60 -2.31 26.18
C ARG A 105 9.59 -1.45 25.39
N VAL A 106 9.71 -1.40 24.06
CA VAL A 106 8.75 -0.68 23.20
C VAL A 106 7.35 -1.27 23.31
N LEU A 107 7.24 -2.61 23.28
CA LEU A 107 5.96 -3.31 23.36
C LEU A 107 5.29 -3.18 24.72
N ARG A 108 6.07 -2.92 25.81
CA ARG A 108 5.57 -2.66 27.16
C ARG A 108 5.38 -1.18 27.48
N SER A 109 5.81 -0.30 26.58
CA SER A 109 5.63 1.14 26.76
C SER A 109 4.20 1.56 26.43
N ASP A 110 3.83 2.76 26.83
CA ASP A 110 2.54 3.38 26.49
C ASP A 110 2.40 3.69 24.99
N PHE A 111 3.47 3.48 24.19
CA PHE A 111 3.50 3.79 22.75
C PHE A 111 2.35 3.12 21.97
N LEU A 112 2.08 1.85 22.27
CA LEU A 112 0.98 1.12 21.61
C LEU A 112 -0.41 1.46 22.17
N SER A 113 -0.48 2.10 23.33
CA SER A 113 -1.74 2.53 23.95
C SER A 113 -2.12 3.98 23.61
N HIS A 114 -1.21 4.74 23.00
CA HIS A 114 -1.53 6.08 22.49
C HIS A 114 -2.56 6.01 21.36
N ASN A 115 -3.46 6.99 21.31
CA ASN A 115 -4.49 7.09 20.26
C ASN A 115 -3.93 7.46 18.88
N ASP A 116 -2.64 7.75 18.78
CA ASP A 116 -1.93 8.11 17.56
C ASP A 116 -0.93 7.00 17.20
N ASN A 117 -1.46 5.90 16.70
CA ASN A 117 -0.67 4.81 16.14
C ASN A 117 -1.42 4.06 15.04
N ALA A 118 -0.67 3.54 14.08
CA ALA A 118 -1.20 2.84 12.92
C ALA A 118 -2.06 1.61 13.25
N PHE A 119 -1.87 0.98 14.40
CA PHE A 119 -2.68 -0.19 14.78
C PHE A 119 -4.12 0.20 15.09
N LEU A 120 -4.33 1.36 15.70
CA LEU A 120 -5.67 1.89 15.94
C LEU A 120 -6.34 2.29 14.63
N ASP A 121 -5.60 2.92 13.72
CA ASP A 121 -6.11 3.32 12.40
C ASP A 121 -6.50 2.12 11.54
N LEU A 122 -5.88 0.96 11.77
CA LEU A 122 -6.18 -0.29 11.09
C LEU A 122 -7.34 -1.10 11.71
N THR A 123 -7.90 -0.65 12.84
CA THR A 123 -9.17 -1.21 13.31
C THR A 123 -10.31 -0.85 12.36
N ILE A 124 -11.31 -1.72 12.25
CA ILE A 124 -12.44 -1.50 11.33
C ILE A 124 -13.16 -0.20 11.67
N ASP A 125 -13.47 0.04 12.94
CA ASP A 125 -14.20 1.24 13.37
C ASP A 125 -13.45 2.53 13.04
N LYS A 126 -12.13 2.55 13.26
CA LYS A 126 -11.30 3.73 12.97
C LYS A 126 -11.13 3.96 11.46
N SER A 127 -10.91 2.89 10.70
CA SER A 127 -10.85 2.97 9.23
C SER A 127 -12.16 3.50 8.65
N LEU A 128 -13.31 3.03 9.15
CA LEU A 128 -14.63 3.53 8.72
C LEU A 128 -14.86 4.99 9.15
N GLU A 129 -14.31 5.43 10.28
CA GLU A 129 -14.31 6.84 10.67
C GLU A 129 -13.52 7.70 9.69
N ILE A 130 -12.31 7.26 9.32
CA ILE A 130 -11.48 7.91 8.29
C ILE A 130 -12.23 7.96 6.96
N ASN A 131 -12.89 6.87 6.58
CA ASN A 131 -13.59 6.75 5.31
C ASN A 131 -14.82 7.68 5.20
N LYS A 132 -15.36 8.21 6.29
CA LYS A 132 -16.50 9.17 6.24
C LYS A 132 -16.24 10.39 5.38
N GLY A 133 -14.98 10.83 5.29
CA GLY A 133 -14.56 11.97 4.49
C GLY A 133 -14.16 11.62 3.05
N ILE A 134 -14.06 10.32 2.74
CA ILE A 134 -13.53 9.86 1.44
C ILE A 134 -14.63 9.90 0.38
N ALA A 135 -14.33 10.53 -0.76
CA ALA A 135 -15.17 10.50 -1.95
C ALA A 135 -14.33 10.19 -3.19
N ILE A 136 -14.87 9.35 -4.06
CA ILE A 136 -14.21 9.03 -5.33
C ILE A 136 -14.07 10.29 -6.19
N GLN A 137 -12.83 10.67 -6.51
CA GLN A 137 -12.54 11.84 -7.34
C GLN A 137 -12.86 11.54 -8.81
N PRO A 138 -13.61 12.40 -9.51
CA PRO A 138 -14.14 12.09 -10.83
C PRO A 138 -13.07 12.00 -11.94
N ASN A 139 -11.87 12.53 -11.69
CA ASN A 139 -10.76 12.61 -12.66
C ASN A 139 -9.62 11.62 -12.36
N VAL A 140 -9.75 10.77 -11.32
CA VAL A 140 -8.73 9.81 -10.92
C VAL A 140 -9.16 8.40 -11.31
N TYR A 141 -8.24 7.60 -11.85
CA TYR A 141 -8.43 6.17 -12.08
C TYR A 141 -8.07 5.40 -10.82
N TYR A 142 -8.90 4.41 -10.44
CA TYR A 142 -8.69 3.64 -9.23
C TYR A 142 -8.63 2.15 -9.53
N PHE A 143 -7.60 1.49 -9.00
CA PHE A 143 -7.41 0.04 -9.10
C PHE A 143 -7.10 -0.55 -7.73
N SER A 144 -7.65 -1.72 -7.43
CA SER A 144 -7.29 -2.47 -6.23
C SER A 144 -6.98 -3.92 -6.56
N TYR A 145 -5.87 -4.39 -6.01
CA TYR A 145 -5.39 -5.77 -6.08
C TYR A 145 -5.42 -6.36 -4.68
N ALA A 146 -6.41 -7.19 -4.41
CA ALA A 146 -6.57 -7.89 -3.14
C ALA A 146 -5.91 -9.27 -3.17
N GLY A 147 -5.44 -9.72 -2.01
CA GLY A 147 -4.92 -11.08 -1.80
C GLY A 147 -5.93 -11.98 -1.10
N ASP A 148 -5.92 -13.26 -1.46
CA ASP A 148 -6.51 -14.34 -0.68
C ASP A 148 -5.59 -15.57 -0.79
N GLN A 149 -4.98 -15.93 0.33
CA GLN A 149 -4.16 -17.13 0.43
C GLN A 149 -4.78 -18.11 1.43
N THR A 150 -6.12 -18.18 1.42
CA THR A 150 -6.91 -19.08 2.26
C THR A 150 -7.76 -20.03 1.43
N SER A 151 -8.29 -21.04 2.09
CA SER A 151 -9.28 -21.97 1.54
C SER A 151 -10.40 -22.20 2.53
N THR A 152 -11.61 -22.39 2.00
CA THR A 152 -12.81 -22.66 2.81
C THR A 152 -12.83 -24.08 3.31
N ASP A 153 -13.02 -24.29 4.60
CA ASP A 153 -13.37 -25.58 5.17
C ASP A 153 -14.84 -25.90 4.84
N PRO A 154 -15.11 -27.01 4.13
CA PRO A 154 -16.48 -27.32 3.69
C PRO A 154 -17.45 -27.68 4.82
N LEU A 155 -16.95 -28.05 6.01
CA LEU A 155 -17.79 -28.43 7.14
C LEU A 155 -18.18 -27.23 7.97
N THR A 156 -17.23 -26.34 8.26
CA THR A 156 -17.45 -25.19 9.14
C THR A 156 -17.69 -23.90 8.37
N GLY A 157 -17.29 -23.86 7.10
CA GLY A 157 -17.27 -22.65 6.30
C GLY A 157 -16.19 -21.64 6.74
N ASN A 158 -15.35 -21.95 7.71
CA ASN A 158 -14.22 -21.13 8.11
C ASN A 158 -13.15 -21.10 7.02
N HIS A 159 -12.34 -20.05 7.01
CA HIS A 159 -11.19 -19.95 6.13
C HIS A 159 -9.90 -20.29 6.87
N TYR A 160 -9.06 -21.06 6.21
CA TYR A 160 -7.76 -21.47 6.73
C TYR A 160 -6.65 -21.19 5.74
N PRO A 161 -5.43 -20.87 6.21
CA PRO A 161 -4.28 -20.66 5.34
C PRO A 161 -4.07 -21.82 4.37
N THR A 162 -3.83 -21.49 3.11
CA THR A 162 -3.41 -22.49 2.12
C THR A 162 -2.00 -22.95 2.42
N VAL A 163 -1.82 -24.25 2.61
CA VAL A 163 -0.51 -24.89 2.80
C VAL A 163 -0.09 -25.56 1.51
N SER A 164 1.15 -25.35 1.07
CA SER A 164 1.68 -25.94 -0.16
C SER A 164 3.12 -26.41 0.03
N ALA A 165 3.47 -27.50 -0.65
CA ALA A 165 4.85 -27.97 -0.75
C ALA A 165 5.75 -26.98 -1.51
N ILE A 166 5.16 -26.17 -2.40
CA ILE A 166 5.83 -25.05 -3.07
C ILE A 166 5.54 -23.79 -2.25
N PRO A 167 6.53 -23.20 -1.57
CA PRO A 167 6.32 -22.09 -0.65
C PRO A 167 5.57 -20.91 -1.28
N SER A 168 5.83 -20.58 -2.54
CA SER A 168 5.17 -19.48 -3.24
C SER A 168 3.71 -19.75 -3.63
N ASN A 169 3.19 -20.95 -3.39
CA ASN A 169 1.78 -21.30 -3.60
C ASN A 169 1.01 -21.46 -2.29
N GLY A 170 1.66 -21.19 -1.15
CA GLY A 170 1.07 -21.25 0.17
C GLY A 170 1.31 -19.99 0.97
N MET A 171 0.62 -19.84 2.08
CA MET A 171 0.81 -18.74 3.00
C MET A 171 2.12 -18.89 3.78
N CYS A 172 2.82 -17.79 3.99
CA CYS A 172 3.99 -17.72 4.86
C CYS A 172 3.65 -18.19 6.27
N ALA A 173 4.49 -19.05 6.84
CA ALA A 173 4.27 -19.60 8.18
C ALA A 173 4.06 -18.53 9.27
N LEU A 174 4.69 -17.35 9.12
CA LEU A 174 4.53 -16.23 10.05
C LEU A 174 3.12 -15.64 10.04
N MET A 175 2.43 -15.72 8.89
CA MET A 175 1.08 -15.15 8.72
C MET A 175 -0.02 -16.13 9.14
N MET A 176 0.28 -17.45 9.16
CA MET A 176 -0.73 -18.49 9.39
C MET A 176 -1.53 -18.34 10.69
N PRO A 177 -0.93 -18.04 11.86
CA PRO A 177 -1.71 -17.91 13.10
C PRO A 177 -2.74 -16.77 13.03
N GLY A 178 -2.33 -15.61 12.54
CA GLY A 178 -3.23 -14.47 12.34
C GLY A 178 -4.35 -14.78 11.34
N SER A 179 -4.00 -15.37 10.21
CA SER A 179 -4.93 -15.78 9.18
C SER A 179 -6.01 -16.74 9.68
N VAL A 180 -5.62 -17.74 10.50
CA VAL A 180 -6.60 -18.67 11.13
C VAL A 180 -7.60 -17.94 12.00
N ASN A 181 -7.12 -16.99 12.80
CA ASN A 181 -8.00 -16.20 13.67
C ASN A 181 -8.95 -15.32 12.84
N MET A 182 -8.43 -14.64 11.82
CA MET A 182 -9.24 -13.84 10.88
C MET A 182 -10.31 -14.68 10.17
N GLY A 183 -9.93 -15.86 9.65
CA GLY A 183 -10.82 -16.76 8.92
C GLY A 183 -11.98 -17.36 9.73
N LYS A 184 -11.94 -17.19 11.05
CA LYS A 184 -12.98 -17.58 12.01
C LYS A 184 -13.72 -16.40 12.64
N TYR A 185 -13.27 -15.16 12.35
CA TYR A 185 -13.79 -13.95 12.99
C TYR A 185 -14.88 -13.33 12.13
N TYR A 186 -16.12 -13.75 12.32
CA TYR A 186 -17.30 -13.28 11.61
C TYR A 186 -18.58 -13.47 12.43
N ASP A 187 -19.73 -13.05 11.90
CA ASP A 187 -21.03 -12.99 12.58
C ASP A 187 -20.93 -12.22 13.91
N LYS A 188 -20.26 -11.08 13.88
CA LYS A 188 -19.99 -10.22 15.03
C LYS A 188 -20.14 -8.76 14.68
N TYR A 189 -20.37 -7.95 15.70
CA TYR A 189 -20.33 -6.50 15.58
C TYR A 189 -19.00 -5.96 16.15
N THR A 190 -18.44 -4.96 15.52
CA THR A 190 -17.38 -4.14 16.12
C THR A 190 -17.91 -3.32 17.29
N ALA A 191 -17.06 -2.70 18.07
CA ALA A 191 -17.46 -1.79 19.14
C ALA A 191 -18.29 -0.59 18.62
N GLY A 192 -17.98 -0.10 17.40
CA GLY A 192 -18.72 0.96 16.70
C GLY A 192 -20.01 0.50 16.02
N GLY A 193 -20.32 -0.79 16.05
CA GLY A 193 -21.58 -1.36 15.56
C GLY A 193 -21.55 -1.80 14.09
N PHE A 194 -20.39 -1.86 13.45
CA PHE A 194 -20.27 -2.44 12.11
C PHE A 194 -20.36 -3.97 12.16
N TYR A 195 -21.18 -4.58 11.28
CA TYR A 195 -21.35 -6.03 11.23
C TYR A 195 -20.34 -6.71 10.33
N ILE A 196 -19.51 -7.56 10.92
CA ILE A 196 -18.52 -8.39 10.23
C ILE A 196 -19.19 -9.68 9.78
N ASP A 197 -19.55 -9.75 8.50
CA ASP A 197 -20.20 -10.90 7.92
C ASP A 197 -19.21 -11.95 7.38
N LYS A 198 -19.75 -12.97 6.70
CA LYS A 198 -18.96 -14.07 6.14
C LYS A 198 -17.98 -13.66 5.03
N SER A 199 -18.18 -12.52 4.38
CA SER A 199 -17.28 -12.01 3.33
C SER A 199 -15.91 -11.59 3.87
N TRP A 200 -15.81 -11.36 5.18
CA TRP A 200 -14.58 -10.97 5.85
C TRP A 200 -13.64 -12.14 6.15
N ARG A 201 -14.03 -13.40 5.90
CA ARG A 201 -13.20 -14.59 6.19
C ARG A 201 -11.99 -14.75 5.28
N PRO A 202 -12.11 -14.60 3.93
CA PRO A 202 -10.96 -14.65 3.04
C PRO A 202 -9.94 -13.59 3.42
N ASN A 203 -8.63 -13.95 3.44
CA ASN A 203 -7.58 -13.02 3.82
C ASN A 203 -6.22 -13.42 3.26
N ASP A 204 -5.30 -12.46 3.24
CA ASP A 204 -3.91 -12.63 2.84
C ASP A 204 -2.96 -12.88 4.03
N GLY A 205 -3.52 -13.07 5.24
CA GLY A 205 -2.78 -13.25 6.48
C GLY A 205 -2.65 -12.00 7.34
N MET A 206 -2.90 -10.81 6.80
CA MET A 206 -2.92 -9.52 7.51
C MET A 206 -4.15 -8.68 7.18
N VAL A 207 -4.66 -8.77 5.96
CA VAL A 207 -5.78 -7.97 5.46
C VAL A 207 -6.87 -8.90 4.96
N ASN A 208 -8.12 -8.61 5.33
CA ASN A 208 -9.28 -9.30 4.78
C ASN A 208 -9.45 -8.91 3.31
N THR A 209 -9.67 -9.88 2.45
CA THR A 209 -9.78 -9.68 1.00
C THR A 209 -10.82 -8.62 0.64
N VAL A 210 -11.98 -8.66 1.30
CA VAL A 210 -13.07 -7.68 1.08
C VAL A 210 -12.67 -6.25 1.48
N SER A 211 -11.84 -6.12 2.52
CA SER A 211 -11.34 -4.82 2.96
C SER A 211 -10.37 -4.18 1.96
N ALA A 212 -9.70 -5.00 1.14
CA ALA A 212 -8.75 -4.53 0.14
C ALA A 212 -9.41 -4.15 -1.20
N PHE A 213 -10.72 -4.26 -1.34
CA PHE A 213 -11.39 -3.96 -2.60
C PHE A 213 -11.53 -2.45 -2.84
N TYR A 214 -12.13 -1.72 -1.93
CA TYR A 214 -12.37 -0.27 -2.00
C TYR A 214 -12.78 0.26 -0.62
N PRO A 215 -12.60 1.55 -0.35
CA PRO A 215 -13.07 2.14 0.89
C PRO A 215 -14.62 2.18 0.92
N ILE A 216 -15.20 1.80 2.05
CA ILE A 216 -16.64 1.90 2.30
C ILE A 216 -16.94 2.91 3.41
N HIS A 217 -18.13 3.48 3.38
CA HIS A 217 -18.71 4.20 4.50
C HIS A 217 -19.28 3.22 5.52
N SER A 218 -19.69 3.71 6.68
CA SER A 218 -20.25 2.87 7.77
C SER A 218 -21.53 2.12 7.40
N ASP A 219 -22.24 2.56 6.36
CA ASP A 219 -23.42 1.89 5.80
C ASP A 219 -23.05 0.85 4.72
N GLY A 220 -21.76 0.59 4.49
CA GLY A 220 -21.25 -0.35 3.50
C GLY A 220 -21.20 0.19 2.06
N THR A 221 -21.52 1.46 1.84
CA THR A 221 -21.50 2.07 0.50
C THR A 221 -20.12 2.60 0.13
N CYS A 222 -19.80 2.58 -1.17
CA CYS A 222 -18.69 3.30 -1.77
C CYS A 222 -19.28 4.18 -2.89
N LEU A 223 -19.30 5.47 -2.67
CA LEU A 223 -20.03 6.41 -3.52
C LEU A 223 -19.10 7.43 -4.18
N THR A 224 -19.48 7.82 -5.38
CA THR A 224 -18.95 9.00 -6.06
C THR A 224 -19.50 10.29 -5.42
N LYS A 225 -18.93 11.43 -5.76
CA LYS A 225 -19.40 12.75 -5.26
C LYS A 225 -20.87 13.05 -5.60
N ASP A 226 -21.40 12.46 -6.67
CA ASP A 226 -22.79 12.60 -7.10
C ASP A 226 -23.71 11.49 -6.56
N GLY A 227 -23.24 10.69 -5.60
CA GLY A 227 -24.03 9.68 -4.88
C GLY A 227 -24.29 8.39 -5.65
N LYS A 228 -23.56 8.13 -6.73
CA LYS A 228 -23.66 6.87 -7.48
C LYS A 228 -22.69 5.82 -6.93
N GLN A 229 -22.93 4.55 -7.28
CA GLN A 229 -21.96 3.48 -6.98
C GLN A 229 -20.60 3.81 -7.60
N GLY A 230 -19.57 3.87 -6.76
CA GLY A 230 -18.21 4.30 -7.13
C GLY A 230 -17.27 3.15 -7.47
N TRP A 231 -17.76 1.92 -7.62
CA TRP A 231 -16.90 0.76 -7.87
C TRP A 231 -17.53 -0.24 -8.85
N THR A 232 -16.69 -1.08 -9.44
CA THR A 232 -17.07 -2.21 -10.28
C THR A 232 -16.02 -3.32 -10.22
N ASN A 233 -16.44 -4.57 -10.42
CA ASN A 233 -15.49 -5.66 -10.61
C ASN A 233 -14.95 -5.67 -12.04
N TYR A 234 -13.68 -6.02 -12.17
CA TYR A 234 -13.05 -6.33 -13.46
C TYR A 234 -12.69 -7.82 -13.51
N ASP A 235 -13.03 -8.48 -14.59
CA ASP A 235 -12.83 -9.94 -14.73
C ASP A 235 -11.38 -10.32 -15.15
N GLY A 236 -10.56 -9.34 -15.49
CA GLY A 236 -9.19 -9.55 -15.93
C GLY A 236 -9.03 -9.97 -17.41
N TYR A 237 -10.12 -10.16 -18.13
CA TYR A 237 -10.11 -10.67 -19.50
C TYR A 237 -10.83 -9.77 -20.50
N SER A 238 -11.85 -9.04 -20.05
CA SER A 238 -12.63 -8.16 -20.90
C SER A 238 -11.77 -6.98 -21.36
N ASN A 239 -11.76 -6.73 -22.66
CA ASN A 239 -11.13 -5.53 -23.19
C ASN A 239 -12.02 -4.33 -22.87
N ILE A 240 -11.79 -3.70 -21.71
CA ILE A 240 -12.53 -2.53 -21.25
C ILE A 240 -11.67 -1.28 -21.37
N ASN A 241 -12.34 -0.18 -21.63
CA ASN A 241 -11.74 1.14 -21.53
C ASN A 241 -12.00 1.66 -20.12
N PHE A 242 -10.99 1.62 -19.25
CA PHE A 242 -11.09 2.15 -17.89
C PHE A 242 -11.52 3.62 -17.93
N LYS A 243 -12.34 4.00 -16.95
CA LYS A 243 -12.84 5.38 -16.81
C LYS A 243 -12.41 5.94 -15.46
N PRO A 244 -12.05 7.22 -15.38
CA PRO A 244 -11.81 7.85 -14.10
C PRO A 244 -13.11 7.95 -13.27
N GLY A 245 -12.99 8.12 -11.97
CA GLY A 245 -14.13 8.23 -11.07
C GLY A 245 -14.82 6.91 -10.73
N ILE A 246 -14.18 5.79 -11.03
CA ILE A 246 -14.67 4.44 -10.71
C ILE A 246 -13.52 3.64 -10.13
N TRP A 247 -13.78 2.93 -9.02
CA TRP A 247 -12.86 1.99 -8.41
C TRP A 247 -13.01 0.61 -9.06
N TYR A 248 -11.98 0.15 -9.75
CA TYR A 248 -11.94 -1.17 -10.37
C TYR A 248 -11.33 -2.17 -9.39
N VAL A 249 -12.15 -3.15 -8.98
CA VAL A 249 -11.68 -4.29 -8.20
C VAL A 249 -11.10 -5.31 -9.16
N MET A 250 -9.79 -5.44 -9.15
CA MET A 250 -9.06 -6.36 -10.02
C MET A 250 -9.19 -7.80 -9.51
N PRO A 251 -8.92 -8.82 -10.35
CA PRO A 251 -9.00 -10.21 -9.93
C PRO A 251 -8.16 -10.47 -8.67
N VAL A 252 -8.77 -11.17 -7.70
CA VAL A 252 -8.12 -11.52 -6.44
C VAL A 252 -6.88 -12.39 -6.71
N GLN A 253 -5.77 -12.01 -6.12
CA GLN A 253 -4.50 -12.69 -6.26
C GLN A 253 -4.33 -13.81 -5.22
N SER A 254 -3.86 -14.99 -5.65
CA SER A 254 -3.47 -16.07 -4.72
C SER A 254 -2.11 -15.73 -4.08
N PHE A 255 -2.10 -14.69 -3.27
CA PHE A 255 -0.93 -14.14 -2.59
C PHE A 255 -1.25 -13.93 -1.11
N ASP A 256 -0.27 -14.22 -0.25
CA ASP A 256 -0.26 -13.64 1.08
C ASP A 256 0.32 -12.22 1.06
N HIS A 257 0.18 -11.52 2.18
CA HIS A 257 0.56 -10.11 2.29
C HIS A 257 2.05 -9.85 1.98
N ILE A 258 2.94 -10.76 2.38
CA ILE A 258 4.39 -10.64 2.14
C ILE A 258 4.74 -10.88 0.67
N GLN A 259 4.00 -11.74 -0.01
CA GLN A 259 4.25 -12.08 -1.42
C GLN A 259 4.05 -10.89 -2.35
N PHE A 260 3.19 -9.95 -2.01
CA PHE A 260 2.99 -8.73 -2.80
C PHE A 260 4.27 -7.88 -2.93
N VAL A 261 5.13 -7.90 -1.93
CA VAL A 261 6.42 -7.18 -1.95
C VAL A 261 7.60 -8.09 -2.35
N GLY A 262 7.31 -9.25 -2.94
CA GLY A 262 8.34 -10.19 -3.38
C GLY A 262 8.96 -11.05 -2.27
N GLY A 263 8.34 -11.11 -1.13
CA GLY A 263 8.67 -11.69 0.17
C GLY A 263 9.88 -12.61 0.25
N MET A 264 10.80 -12.31 1.15
CA MET A 264 12.04 -13.09 1.34
C MET A 264 11.82 -14.52 1.85
N LEU A 265 10.64 -14.82 2.41
CA LEU A 265 10.35 -16.09 3.08
C LEU A 265 9.67 -17.11 2.18
N ASN A 266 8.68 -16.67 1.37
CA ASN A 266 7.91 -17.54 0.49
C ASN A 266 7.56 -16.87 -0.85
N GLY A 267 8.17 -15.72 -1.15
CA GLY A 267 7.90 -14.97 -2.36
C GLY A 267 8.38 -15.67 -3.63
N SER A 268 7.79 -15.29 -4.74
CA SER A 268 8.22 -15.63 -6.07
C SER A 268 8.40 -14.38 -6.89
N LEU A 269 9.63 -14.02 -7.18
CA LEU A 269 9.92 -12.85 -8.02
C LEU A 269 9.19 -12.93 -9.37
N VAL A 270 9.00 -14.14 -9.91
CA VAL A 270 8.27 -14.31 -11.18
C VAL A 270 6.80 -13.91 -11.02
N LYS A 271 6.13 -14.37 -9.96
CA LYS A 271 4.72 -13.99 -9.68
C LYS A 271 4.59 -12.51 -9.38
N THR A 272 5.49 -11.99 -8.54
CA THR A 272 5.48 -10.57 -8.16
C THR A 272 5.75 -9.66 -9.38
N HIS A 273 6.71 -10.00 -10.22
CA HIS A 273 6.96 -9.26 -11.45
C HIS A 273 5.77 -9.34 -12.43
N ALA A 274 5.10 -10.49 -12.52
CA ALA A 274 3.90 -10.61 -13.36
C ALA A 274 2.77 -9.71 -12.85
N LEU A 275 2.54 -9.67 -11.53
CA LEU A 275 1.57 -8.77 -10.90
C LEU A 275 1.89 -7.30 -11.24
N TYR A 276 3.10 -6.85 -10.94
CA TYR A 276 3.46 -5.44 -11.16
C TYR A 276 3.50 -5.06 -12.64
N ARG A 277 3.77 -6.01 -13.53
CA ARG A 277 3.60 -5.78 -14.97
C ARG A 277 2.13 -5.52 -15.30
N GLY A 278 1.21 -6.35 -14.80
CA GLY A 278 -0.23 -6.15 -14.99
C GLY A 278 -0.68 -4.79 -14.43
N VAL A 279 -0.23 -4.43 -13.22
CA VAL A 279 -0.50 -3.11 -12.64
C VAL A 279 -0.06 -1.98 -13.58
N MET A 280 1.14 -2.08 -14.15
CA MET A 280 1.65 -1.05 -15.08
C MET A 280 0.88 -1.03 -16.39
N GLU A 281 0.50 -2.19 -16.92
CA GLU A 281 -0.32 -2.30 -18.13
C GLU A 281 -1.70 -1.66 -17.92
N ASP A 282 -2.33 -1.88 -16.77
CA ASP A 282 -3.62 -1.28 -16.43
C ASP A 282 -3.53 0.25 -16.30
N ILE A 283 -2.52 0.74 -15.59
CA ILE A 283 -2.26 2.20 -15.49
C ILE A 283 -1.99 2.78 -16.90
N TYR A 284 -1.13 2.12 -17.65
CA TYR A 284 -0.77 2.57 -18.99
C TYR A 284 -1.98 2.68 -19.92
N SER A 285 -2.89 1.72 -19.87
CA SER A 285 -4.09 1.69 -20.70
C SER A 285 -5.03 2.89 -20.48
N THR A 286 -4.83 3.64 -19.39
CA THR A 286 -5.62 4.84 -19.07
C THR A 286 -5.14 6.10 -19.80
N TYR A 287 -3.96 6.05 -20.40
CA TYR A 287 -3.45 7.17 -21.20
C TYR A 287 -3.96 7.06 -22.65
N THR A 288 -4.66 8.07 -23.11
CA THR A 288 -5.32 8.07 -24.43
C THR A 288 -4.43 8.54 -25.58
N THR A 289 -3.23 9.02 -25.29
CA THR A 289 -2.30 9.52 -26.32
C THR A 289 -0.87 9.10 -26.00
N ALA A 290 -0.31 8.26 -26.85
CA ALA A 290 1.13 8.07 -26.87
C ALA A 290 1.81 9.39 -27.26
N PRO A 291 2.81 9.86 -26.53
CA PRO A 291 3.59 11.03 -26.95
C PRO A 291 4.33 10.70 -28.26
N THR A 292 4.18 11.55 -29.25
CA THR A 292 4.85 11.38 -30.54
C THR A 292 6.24 12.01 -30.53
N GLY A 293 7.29 11.17 -30.65
CA GLY A 293 8.39 11.56 -31.53
C GLY A 293 9.67 12.06 -30.94
N THR A 294 10.27 11.44 -29.94
CA THR A 294 11.75 11.47 -29.80
C THR A 294 12.32 10.06 -29.98
N ALA A 295 13.38 9.94 -30.81
CA ALA A 295 14.03 8.64 -30.98
C ALA A 295 14.51 8.14 -29.61
N PHE A 296 14.11 6.92 -29.23
CA PHE A 296 14.50 6.31 -27.98
C PHE A 296 16.01 6.04 -27.97
N PRO A 297 16.78 6.70 -27.06
CA PRO A 297 18.23 6.72 -27.21
C PRO A 297 18.95 5.58 -26.46
N PHE A 298 18.28 4.85 -25.57
CA PHE A 298 18.92 3.96 -24.61
C PHE A 298 19.24 2.59 -25.21
N THR A 299 20.53 2.33 -25.41
CA THR A 299 21.06 1.10 -26.00
C THR A 299 21.02 -0.10 -25.06
N ASP A 300 20.94 0.14 -23.76
CA ASP A 300 20.87 -0.87 -22.71
C ASP A 300 19.43 -1.30 -22.38
N VAL A 301 18.45 -0.76 -23.12
CA VAL A 301 17.02 -1.13 -23.03
C VAL A 301 16.56 -1.65 -24.40
N PRO A 302 16.93 -2.89 -24.79
CA PRO A 302 16.52 -3.45 -26.08
C PRO A 302 15.01 -3.68 -26.15
N GLU A 303 14.45 -3.68 -27.34
CA GLU A 303 13.00 -3.91 -27.56
C GLU A 303 12.49 -5.24 -27.01
N SER A 304 13.36 -6.24 -26.92
CA SER A 304 13.03 -7.54 -26.34
C SER A 304 12.89 -7.52 -24.80
N ARG A 305 13.30 -6.42 -24.16
CA ARG A 305 13.18 -6.28 -22.73
C ARG A 305 11.73 -5.96 -22.34
N TRP A 306 11.20 -6.65 -21.35
CA TRP A 306 9.82 -6.45 -20.88
C TRP A 306 9.51 -5.00 -20.48
N SER A 307 10.52 -4.27 -19.96
CA SER A 307 10.35 -2.88 -19.51
C SER A 307 10.53 -1.85 -20.65
N TYR A 308 10.90 -2.28 -21.86
CA TYR A 308 11.16 -1.38 -23.00
C TYR A 308 10.00 -0.43 -23.28
N PRO A 309 8.74 -0.91 -23.49
CA PRO A 309 7.65 -0.02 -23.85
C PRO A 309 7.38 1.04 -22.77
N TYR A 310 7.48 0.68 -21.52
CA TYR A 310 7.22 1.58 -20.38
C TYR A 310 8.31 2.65 -20.23
N ILE A 311 9.58 2.25 -20.32
CA ILE A 311 10.70 3.18 -20.25
C ILE A 311 10.68 4.15 -21.44
N LYS A 312 10.37 3.63 -22.63
CA LYS A 312 10.25 4.44 -23.84
C LYS A 312 9.20 5.53 -23.67
N GLU A 313 8.02 5.16 -23.20
CA GLU A 313 6.93 6.11 -23.02
C GLU A 313 7.19 7.15 -21.95
N LEU A 314 7.70 6.72 -20.77
CA LEU A 314 8.06 7.66 -19.72
C LEU A 314 9.17 8.63 -20.17
N TYR A 315 10.06 8.16 -21.04
CA TYR A 315 11.05 9.02 -21.67
C TYR A 315 10.43 10.00 -22.68
N GLU A 316 9.56 9.51 -23.57
CA GLU A 316 8.83 10.33 -24.54
C GLU A 316 7.92 11.36 -23.86
N ALA A 317 7.34 11.00 -22.69
CA ALA A 317 6.58 11.92 -21.84
C ALA A 317 7.44 12.91 -21.04
N GLY A 318 8.79 12.79 -21.09
CA GLY A 318 9.68 13.64 -20.33
C GLY A 318 9.70 13.39 -18.82
N VAL A 319 9.13 12.27 -18.37
CA VAL A 319 9.05 11.88 -16.95
C VAL A 319 10.37 11.35 -16.46
N VAL A 320 11.05 10.56 -17.29
CA VAL A 320 12.35 9.97 -16.95
C VAL A 320 13.40 10.40 -17.97
N SER A 321 14.65 10.48 -17.52
CA SER A 321 15.84 10.66 -18.35
C SER A 321 16.78 9.49 -18.10
N GLY A 322 17.70 9.22 -19.03
CA GLY A 322 18.74 8.22 -18.81
C GLY A 322 19.75 8.62 -17.72
N THR A 323 20.55 7.65 -17.31
CA THR A 323 21.75 7.90 -16.49
C THR A 323 22.87 8.55 -17.32
N SER A 324 22.77 8.42 -18.66
CA SER A 324 23.56 9.14 -19.64
C SER A 324 22.72 9.44 -20.89
N ALA A 325 23.31 10.05 -21.91
CA ALA A 325 22.63 10.32 -23.17
C ALA A 325 22.14 9.04 -23.90
N THR A 326 22.75 7.89 -23.63
CA THR A 326 22.49 6.61 -24.32
C THR A 326 22.26 5.42 -23.42
N THR A 327 22.23 5.61 -22.09
CA THR A 327 22.01 4.55 -21.09
C THR A 327 20.94 4.94 -20.11
N PHE A 328 20.13 3.97 -19.71
CA PHE A 328 19.06 4.12 -18.73
C PHE A 328 19.37 3.42 -17.40
N GLU A 329 20.11 2.31 -17.44
CA GLU A 329 20.40 1.40 -16.33
C GLU A 329 19.16 0.76 -15.71
N PRO A 330 18.38 0.00 -16.50
CA PRO A 330 17.06 -0.51 -16.09
C PRO A 330 17.10 -1.56 -14.95
N THR A 331 18.27 -1.95 -14.49
CA THR A 331 18.48 -2.84 -13.33
C THR A 331 19.14 -2.09 -12.16
N GLY A 332 19.44 -0.83 -12.32
CA GLY A 332 20.03 0.02 -11.29
C GLY A 332 19.05 0.29 -10.14
N SER A 333 19.60 0.57 -8.96
CA SER A 333 18.78 1.00 -7.82
C SER A 333 18.35 2.44 -8.01
N VAL A 334 17.06 2.70 -7.83
CA VAL A 334 16.51 4.06 -7.86
C VAL A 334 16.74 4.71 -6.50
N THR A 335 17.37 5.88 -6.49
CA THR A 335 17.52 6.68 -5.27
C THR A 335 16.18 7.37 -4.92
N ARG A 336 16.00 7.77 -3.66
CA ARG A 336 14.84 8.56 -3.23
C ARG A 336 14.70 9.85 -4.06
N ALA A 337 15.81 10.52 -4.35
CA ALA A 337 15.81 11.73 -5.17
C ALA A 337 15.31 11.46 -6.60
N GLN A 338 15.78 10.40 -7.25
CA GLN A 338 15.31 10.00 -8.58
C GLN A 338 13.82 9.66 -8.56
N PHE A 339 13.35 8.93 -7.55
CA PHE A 339 11.95 8.59 -7.41
C PHE A 339 11.05 9.83 -7.28
N VAL A 340 11.45 10.80 -6.45
CA VAL A 340 10.72 12.08 -6.32
C VAL A 340 10.77 12.90 -7.61
N THR A 341 11.90 12.88 -8.34
CA THR A 341 12.00 13.53 -9.64
C THR A 341 11.04 12.91 -10.66
N PHE A 342 10.91 11.58 -10.66
CA PHE A 342 9.93 10.89 -11.52
C PHE A 342 8.50 11.27 -11.16
N LEU A 343 8.17 11.32 -9.87
CA LEU A 343 6.84 11.77 -9.43
C LEU A 343 6.56 13.22 -9.84
N ALA A 344 7.54 14.10 -9.71
CA ALA A 344 7.41 15.49 -10.13
C ALA A 344 7.21 15.61 -11.65
N GLY A 345 7.96 14.80 -12.43
CA GLY A 345 7.80 14.71 -13.89
C GLY A 345 6.39 14.25 -14.29
N LEU A 346 5.87 13.21 -13.61
CA LEU A 346 4.50 12.74 -13.80
C LEU A 346 3.46 13.82 -13.47
N ALA A 347 3.71 14.62 -12.44
CA ALA A 347 2.85 15.73 -12.04
C ALA A 347 3.00 16.99 -12.91
N GLY A 348 3.85 16.97 -13.94
CA GLY A 348 4.14 18.13 -14.78
C GLY A 348 4.85 19.27 -14.03
N VAL A 349 5.46 18.99 -12.88
CA VAL A 349 6.16 19.99 -12.06
C VAL A 349 7.57 20.21 -12.60
N ASN A 350 7.89 21.44 -12.95
CA ASN A 350 9.24 21.80 -13.36
C ASN A 350 10.18 21.88 -12.13
N VAL A 351 10.87 20.78 -11.83
CA VAL A 351 11.81 20.70 -10.70
C VAL A 351 13.02 21.61 -10.82
N SER A 352 13.39 22.03 -12.03
CA SER A 352 14.53 22.94 -12.25
C SER A 352 14.27 24.35 -11.69
N ALA A 353 13.02 24.70 -11.43
CA ALA A 353 12.65 25.96 -10.79
C ALA A 353 12.94 25.96 -9.26
N TYR A 354 13.20 24.80 -8.67
CA TYR A 354 13.41 24.64 -7.22
C TYR A 354 14.88 24.31 -6.95
N GLN A 355 15.70 25.33 -6.77
CA GLN A 355 17.16 25.17 -6.51
C GLN A 355 17.52 24.54 -5.16
N TYR A 356 16.57 24.33 -4.25
CA TYR A 356 16.79 23.86 -2.87
C TYR A 356 15.72 22.88 -2.38
N LEU A 357 15.42 21.85 -3.14
CA LEU A 357 14.77 20.69 -2.54
C LEU A 357 15.82 19.87 -1.80
N SER A 358 16.12 20.28 -0.56
CA SER A 358 16.84 19.44 0.38
C SER A 358 15.91 18.30 0.82
N LEU A 359 15.98 17.17 0.11
CA LEU A 359 15.26 15.94 0.41
C LEU A 359 15.87 15.17 1.60
N ILE A 360 16.38 15.90 2.62
CA ILE A 360 17.11 15.29 3.74
C ILE A 360 16.17 14.67 4.78
N HIS A 361 14.86 14.96 4.74
CA HIS A 361 13.93 14.50 5.78
C HIS A 361 12.60 14.00 5.20
N ILE A 362 12.65 12.87 4.47
CA ILE A 362 11.49 11.99 4.29
C ILE A 362 11.89 10.55 4.66
#